data_d0714defda55d7bfa82defd01a3137e0
#
_entry.id   d0714defda55d7bfa82defd01a3137e0
#
_cell.length_a   1.000
_cell.length_b   1.000
_cell.length_c   1.000
_cell.angle_alpha   90.00
_cell.angle_beta   90.00
_cell.angle_gamma   90.00
#
_symmetry.space_group_name_H-M   'P 1'
#
loop_
_entity.id
_entity.type
_entity.pdbx_description
1 polymer ?
#
loop_
_entity_poly.entity_id
_entity_poly.type
_entity_poly.pdbx_seq_one_letter_code
_entity_poly.pdbx_strand_id
1 'polypeptide(L)'
;MKLRELVGAAVSVALLCGMAAEAVAGDRDADAVARGRYLVTISGCNDCHTDGYLQNGGKVPETEWLKGTAVGYQGPWGTTYASNLRLVIGKMSEAQWVAHARKERLPPMPWFNLAKMTDDDLKAVYAYVRSLGPAGVATPAYVAPGGKVNTPYFVFVPVVDQTQAAR
;
A
#
# COMPACT_ATOMS: atom_id res chain seq x y z
N MET A 1 -23.47 53.22 22.96
CA MET A 1 -24.07 52.20 22.02
C MET A 1 -23.19 52.15 20.79
N LYS A 2 -22.34 51.16 20.57
CA LYS A 2 -21.65 50.77 19.31
C LYS A 2 -20.45 49.85 19.47
N LEU A 3 -19.91 49.66 20.67
CA LEU A 3 -18.76 48.78 20.88
C LEU A 3 -19.14 47.30 21.05
N ARG A 4 -20.33 47.03 21.60
CA ARG A 4 -20.82 45.63 21.81
C ARG A 4 -21.25 44.91 20.53
N GLU A 5 -21.74 45.68 19.53
CA GLU A 5 -22.16 45.09 18.23
C GLU A 5 -20.98 44.72 17.34
N LEU A 6 -19.86 45.45 17.42
CA LEU A 6 -18.63 45.14 16.64
C LEU A 6 -17.93 43.88 17.17
N VAL A 7 -17.98 43.61 18.45
CA VAL A 7 -17.39 42.40 19.05
C VAL A 7 -18.19 41.15 18.67
N GLY A 8 -19.53 41.24 18.62
CA GLY A 8 -20.40 40.15 18.22
C GLY A 8 -20.24 39.72 16.75
N ALA A 9 -20.05 40.68 15.86
CA ALA A 9 -19.84 40.40 14.44
C ALA A 9 -18.46 39.74 14.13
N ALA A 10 -17.41 40.20 14.85
CA ALA A 10 -16.07 39.61 14.68
C ALA A 10 -15.97 38.16 15.15
N VAL A 11 -16.66 37.82 16.26
CA VAL A 11 -16.69 36.44 16.80
C VAL A 11 -17.46 35.50 15.85
N SER A 12 -18.57 35.96 15.26
CA SER A 12 -19.38 35.15 14.34
C SER A 12 -18.65 34.84 13.03
N VAL A 13 -17.89 35.79 12.48
CA VAL A 13 -17.08 35.57 11.25
C VAL A 13 -15.93 34.61 11.52
N ALA A 14 -15.26 34.69 12.66
CA ALA A 14 -14.18 33.77 13.00
C ALA A 14 -14.68 32.30 13.18
N LEU A 15 -15.87 32.11 13.72
CA LEU A 15 -16.47 30.79 13.88
C LEU A 15 -16.84 30.16 12.53
N LEU A 16 -17.40 30.93 11.60
CA LEU A 16 -17.76 30.47 10.25
C LEU A 16 -16.53 30.12 9.40
N CYS A 17 -15.44 30.87 9.50
CA CYS A 17 -14.18 30.55 8.83
C CYS A 17 -13.53 29.27 9.36
N GLY A 18 -13.62 28.97 10.66
CA GLY A 18 -13.10 27.73 11.24
C GLY A 18 -13.83 26.50 10.71
N MET A 19 -15.14 26.51 10.68
CA MET A 19 -15.97 25.40 10.18
C MET A 19 -15.78 25.12 8.69
N ALA A 20 -15.56 26.15 7.87
CA ALA A 20 -15.30 25.98 6.44
C ALA A 20 -13.92 25.35 6.17
N ALA A 21 -12.90 25.66 6.96
CA ALA A 21 -11.56 25.10 6.82
C ALA A 21 -11.52 23.60 7.18
N GLU A 22 -12.24 23.17 8.21
CA GLU A 22 -12.34 21.77 8.61
C GLU A 22 -13.11 20.92 7.57
N ALA A 23 -14.18 21.47 6.98
CA ALA A 23 -14.92 20.78 5.93
C ALA A 23 -14.10 20.56 4.66
N VAL A 24 -13.29 21.52 4.24
CA VAL A 24 -12.40 21.41 3.07
C VAL A 24 -11.25 20.43 3.33
N ALA A 25 -10.73 20.35 4.55
CA ALA A 25 -9.68 19.39 4.91
C ALA A 25 -10.22 17.95 4.90
N GLY A 26 -11.39 17.71 5.45
CA GLY A 26 -12.04 16.39 5.46
C GLY A 26 -12.36 15.87 4.06
N ASP A 27 -12.74 16.74 3.13
CA ASP A 27 -13.03 16.38 1.73
C ASP A 27 -11.74 15.97 0.99
N ARG A 28 -10.65 16.71 1.18
CA ARG A 28 -9.33 16.35 0.62
C ARG A 28 -8.78 15.03 1.13
N ASP A 29 -8.98 14.72 2.38
CA ASP A 29 -8.55 13.44 2.97
C ASP A 29 -9.37 12.29 2.41
N ALA A 30 -10.68 12.46 2.20
CA ALA A 30 -11.54 11.47 1.56
C ALA A 30 -11.14 11.23 0.09
N ASP A 31 -10.84 12.28 -0.67
CA ASP A 31 -10.36 12.19 -2.04
C ASP A 31 -9.01 11.47 -2.14
N ALA A 32 -8.08 11.75 -1.23
CA ALA A 32 -6.79 11.07 -1.16
C ALA A 32 -6.96 9.57 -0.87
N VAL A 33 -7.84 9.20 0.05
CA VAL A 33 -8.16 7.80 0.36
C VAL A 33 -8.78 7.10 -0.84
N ALA A 34 -9.75 7.72 -1.52
CA ALA A 34 -10.40 7.18 -2.72
C ALA A 34 -9.38 6.98 -3.86
N ARG A 35 -8.52 7.98 -4.10
CA ARG A 35 -7.42 7.88 -5.07
C ARG A 35 -6.46 6.75 -4.72
N GLY A 36 -6.05 6.64 -3.48
CA GLY A 36 -5.14 5.59 -3.02
C GLY A 36 -5.74 4.19 -3.19
N ARG A 37 -7.03 4.00 -2.88
CA ARG A 37 -7.75 2.76 -3.12
C ARG A 37 -7.74 2.37 -4.60
N TYR A 38 -8.03 3.32 -5.47
CA TYR A 38 -7.97 3.12 -6.92
C TYR A 38 -6.56 2.68 -7.37
N LEU A 39 -5.52 3.40 -6.93
CA LEU A 39 -4.12 3.09 -7.28
C LEU A 39 -3.70 1.70 -6.79
N VAL A 40 -4.00 1.34 -5.55
CA VAL A 40 -3.73 0.00 -5.00
C VAL A 40 -4.36 -1.10 -5.85
N THR A 41 -5.58 -0.85 -6.35
CA THR A 41 -6.31 -1.79 -7.19
C THR A 41 -5.68 -1.92 -8.58
N ILE A 42 -5.49 -0.80 -9.29
CA ILE A 42 -5.04 -0.86 -10.69
C ILE A 42 -3.55 -1.17 -10.86
N SER A 43 -2.75 -0.90 -9.82
CA SER A 43 -1.32 -1.22 -9.83
C SER A 43 -1.02 -2.65 -9.35
N GLY A 44 -2.04 -3.47 -9.09
CA GLY A 44 -1.90 -4.86 -8.72
C GLY A 44 -1.26 -5.09 -7.34
N CYS A 45 -1.35 -4.13 -6.41
CA CYS A 45 -0.77 -4.31 -5.08
C CYS A 45 -1.38 -5.50 -4.34
N ASN A 46 -2.69 -5.69 -4.50
CA ASN A 46 -3.41 -6.79 -3.88
C ASN A 46 -3.01 -8.17 -4.44
N ASP A 47 -2.53 -8.24 -5.68
CA ASP A 47 -2.20 -9.51 -6.34
C ASP A 47 -1.19 -10.35 -5.54
N CYS A 48 -0.27 -9.66 -4.86
CA CYS A 48 0.73 -10.28 -4.00
C CYS A 48 0.52 -9.97 -2.52
N HIS A 49 0.05 -8.76 -2.16
CA HIS A 49 -0.03 -8.31 -0.78
C HIS A 49 -1.36 -8.64 -0.09
N THR A 50 -2.29 -9.32 -0.77
CA THR A 50 -3.55 -9.81 -0.20
C THR A 50 -3.68 -11.30 -0.47
N ASP A 51 -3.77 -12.10 0.59
CA ASP A 51 -3.85 -13.55 0.47
C ASP A 51 -5.11 -13.98 -0.31
N GLY A 52 -4.93 -14.91 -1.26
CA GLY A 52 -6.01 -15.42 -2.08
C GLY A 52 -6.63 -14.46 -3.10
N TYR A 53 -6.10 -13.24 -3.29
CA TYR A 53 -6.73 -12.23 -4.15
C TYR A 53 -6.82 -12.67 -5.61
N LEU A 54 -5.74 -13.16 -6.21
CA LEU A 54 -5.73 -13.66 -7.60
C LEU A 54 -6.62 -14.88 -7.77
N GLN A 55 -6.55 -15.84 -6.83
CA GLN A 55 -7.30 -17.09 -6.89
C GLN A 55 -8.83 -16.87 -6.82
N ASN A 56 -9.24 -15.78 -6.17
CA ASN A 56 -10.64 -15.40 -6.04
C ASN A 56 -11.08 -14.33 -7.05
N GLY A 57 -10.27 -14.03 -8.07
CA GLY A 57 -10.60 -13.02 -9.09
C GLY A 57 -10.86 -11.65 -8.50
N GLY A 58 -10.08 -11.26 -7.48
CA GLY A 58 -10.22 -9.98 -6.80
C GLY A 58 -11.36 -9.90 -5.78
N LYS A 59 -12.13 -10.98 -5.56
CA LYS A 59 -13.30 -11.00 -4.68
C LYS A 59 -12.93 -11.31 -3.23
N VAL A 60 -11.94 -10.59 -2.70
CA VAL A 60 -11.54 -10.67 -1.30
C VAL A 60 -12.07 -9.43 -0.58
N PRO A 61 -12.70 -9.57 0.60
CA PRO A 61 -13.18 -8.42 1.37
C PRO A 61 -12.07 -7.41 1.64
N GLU A 62 -12.36 -6.11 1.54
CA GLU A 62 -11.39 -5.04 1.70
C GLU A 62 -10.74 -5.04 3.10
N THR A 63 -11.43 -5.54 4.11
CA THR A 63 -10.89 -5.77 5.46
C THR A 63 -9.70 -6.71 5.48
N GLU A 64 -9.55 -7.57 4.46
CA GLU A 64 -8.45 -8.52 4.30
C GLU A 64 -7.31 -7.99 3.42
N TRP A 65 -7.49 -6.85 2.76
CA TRP A 65 -6.51 -6.31 1.82
C TRP A 65 -5.21 -5.91 2.50
N LEU A 66 -4.11 -6.08 1.76
CA LEU A 66 -2.77 -5.59 2.07
C LEU A 66 -2.15 -6.13 3.37
N LYS A 67 -2.67 -7.25 3.88
CA LYS A 67 -2.13 -7.93 5.07
C LYS A 67 -0.93 -8.84 4.76
N GLY A 68 -0.51 -8.91 3.50
CA GLY A 68 0.54 -9.81 3.04
C GLY A 68 0.10 -11.27 2.97
N THR A 69 1.03 -12.15 2.65
CA THR A 69 0.79 -13.60 2.59
C THR A 69 1.98 -14.40 3.13
N ALA A 70 1.71 -15.60 3.64
CA ALA A 70 2.74 -16.55 4.03
C ALA A 70 3.25 -17.40 2.84
N VAL A 71 2.69 -17.23 1.63
CA VAL A 71 3.19 -17.88 0.42
C VAL A 71 4.43 -17.13 -0.08
N GLY A 72 5.53 -17.85 -0.25
CA GLY A 72 6.80 -17.30 -0.73
C GLY A 72 6.88 -17.26 -2.26
N TYR A 73 7.82 -16.48 -2.75
CA TYR A 73 8.20 -16.37 -4.16
C TYR A 73 9.68 -16.71 -4.30
N GLN A 74 9.96 -17.93 -4.77
CA GLN A 74 11.32 -18.47 -4.84
C GLN A 74 11.89 -18.34 -6.25
N GLY A 75 13.13 -17.88 -6.32
CA GLY A 75 13.91 -17.79 -7.55
C GLY A 75 15.42 -17.77 -7.26
N PRO A 76 16.26 -17.41 -8.25
CA PRO A 76 17.70 -17.28 -8.05
C PRO A 76 18.10 -16.32 -6.93
N TRP A 77 17.21 -15.40 -6.59
CA TRP A 77 17.37 -14.41 -5.51
C TRP A 77 17.08 -14.96 -4.11
N GLY A 78 16.67 -16.20 -3.95
CA GLY A 78 16.14 -16.79 -2.72
C GLY A 78 14.61 -16.79 -2.67
N THR A 79 14.03 -16.75 -1.48
CA THR A 79 12.57 -16.72 -1.30
C THR A 79 12.16 -15.42 -0.61
N THR A 80 11.36 -14.61 -1.31
CA THR A 80 10.77 -13.36 -0.82
C THR A 80 9.31 -13.57 -0.43
N TYR A 81 8.77 -12.69 0.40
CA TYR A 81 7.38 -12.69 0.84
C TYR A 81 6.77 -11.31 0.66
N ALA A 82 5.55 -11.26 0.14
CA ALA A 82 4.82 -10.00 0.03
C ALA A 82 4.45 -9.52 1.43
N SER A 83 5.02 -8.38 1.84
CA SER A 83 4.89 -7.86 3.21
C SER A 83 3.46 -7.42 3.54
N ASN A 84 3.12 -7.46 4.83
CA ASN A 84 1.93 -6.80 5.35
C ASN A 84 2.10 -5.28 5.29
N LEU A 85 1.53 -4.65 4.25
CA LEU A 85 1.67 -3.21 4.01
C LEU A 85 0.99 -2.38 5.11
N ARG A 86 -0.07 -2.89 5.73
CA ARG A 86 -0.78 -2.20 6.82
C ARG A 86 0.11 -2.05 8.05
N LEU A 87 0.97 -3.05 8.33
CA LEU A 87 1.94 -2.98 9.42
C LEU A 87 3.21 -2.20 9.03
N VAL A 88 3.67 -2.32 7.78
CA VAL A 88 4.86 -1.61 7.29
C VAL A 88 4.60 -0.11 7.22
N ILE A 89 3.56 0.30 6.50
CA ILE A 89 3.18 1.71 6.32
C ILE A 89 2.70 2.32 7.64
N GLY A 90 2.03 1.53 8.49
CA GLY A 90 1.58 1.99 9.80
C GLY A 90 2.68 2.49 10.73
N LYS A 91 3.93 2.07 10.50
CA LYS A 91 5.12 2.48 11.28
C LYS A 91 5.88 3.65 10.67
N MET A 92 5.42 4.20 9.54
CA MET A 92 6.12 5.26 8.80
C MET A 92 5.31 6.55 8.82
N SER A 93 6.00 7.67 8.76
CA SER A 93 5.39 8.93 8.31
C SER A 93 5.17 8.88 6.79
N GLU A 94 4.36 9.79 6.25
CA GLU A 94 4.13 9.93 4.82
C GLU A 94 5.43 10.15 4.04
N ALA A 95 6.29 11.05 4.51
CA ALA A 95 7.59 11.30 3.88
C ALA A 95 8.52 10.06 3.92
N GLN A 96 8.50 9.31 5.03
CA GLN A 96 9.25 8.05 5.11
C GLN A 96 8.70 6.99 4.15
N TRP A 97 7.38 6.94 3.96
CA TRP A 97 6.78 6.05 2.98
C TRP A 97 7.20 6.42 1.54
N VAL A 98 7.11 7.69 1.14
CA VAL A 98 7.53 8.16 -0.18
C VAL A 98 9.00 7.76 -0.44
N ALA A 99 9.90 8.01 0.50
CA ALA A 99 11.30 7.60 0.39
C ALA A 99 11.46 6.06 0.36
N HIS A 100 10.65 5.32 1.11
CA HIS A 100 10.65 3.87 1.15
C HIS A 100 10.17 3.27 -0.19
N ALA A 101 9.15 3.84 -0.82
CA ALA A 101 8.60 3.41 -2.09
C ALA A 101 9.59 3.53 -3.26
N ARG A 102 10.58 4.41 -3.16
CA ARG A 102 11.64 4.61 -4.17
C ARG A 102 12.75 3.56 -4.12
N LYS A 103 12.81 2.75 -3.07
CA LYS A 103 13.89 1.77 -2.88
C LYS A 103 13.72 0.56 -3.76
N GLU A 104 14.82 0.04 -4.27
CA GLU A 104 14.88 -1.25 -4.96
C GLU A 104 14.44 -2.40 -4.07
N ARG A 105 13.82 -3.42 -4.67
CA ARG A 105 13.34 -4.65 -4.01
C ARG A 105 13.77 -5.87 -4.78
N LEU A 106 13.86 -6.99 -4.09
CA LEU A 106 14.05 -8.30 -4.72
C LEU A 106 12.80 -8.70 -5.52
N PRO A 107 12.99 -9.47 -6.58
CA PRO A 107 11.87 -10.03 -7.33
C PRO A 107 10.94 -10.91 -6.45
N PRO A 108 9.66 -11.07 -6.84
CA PRO A 108 9.04 -10.56 -8.07
C PRO A 108 8.43 -9.15 -7.93
N MET A 109 8.66 -8.43 -6.82
CA MET A 109 8.11 -7.10 -6.62
C MET A 109 8.50 -6.13 -7.76
N PRO A 110 7.54 -5.58 -8.53
CA PRO A 110 7.84 -4.63 -9.59
C PRO A 110 8.10 -3.23 -9.02
N TRP A 111 9.12 -3.11 -8.17
CA TRP A 111 9.49 -1.90 -7.43
C TRP A 111 9.71 -0.69 -8.35
N PHE A 112 10.16 -0.92 -9.58
CA PHE A 112 10.39 0.12 -10.57
C PHE A 112 9.09 0.81 -11.00
N ASN A 113 7.94 0.14 -10.99
CA ASN A 113 6.63 0.75 -11.21
C ASN A 113 6.24 1.63 -10.02
N LEU A 114 6.37 1.11 -8.80
CA LEU A 114 6.10 1.87 -7.57
C LEU A 114 7.00 3.12 -7.49
N ALA A 115 8.29 2.98 -7.84
CA ALA A 115 9.26 4.07 -7.84
C ALA A 115 8.96 5.16 -8.90
N LYS A 116 8.13 4.88 -9.91
CA LYS A 116 7.72 5.84 -10.96
C LYS A 116 6.42 6.57 -10.62
N MET A 117 5.70 6.18 -9.60
CA MET A 117 4.52 6.94 -9.15
C MET A 117 4.93 8.35 -8.75
N THR A 118 4.03 9.32 -8.95
CA THR A 118 4.22 10.68 -8.45
C THR A 118 4.21 10.68 -6.91
N ASP A 119 4.76 11.71 -6.29
CA ASP A 119 4.71 11.84 -4.84
C ASP A 119 3.27 11.92 -4.34
N ASP A 120 2.39 12.59 -5.07
CA ASP A 120 0.97 12.70 -4.70
C ASP A 120 0.25 11.36 -4.81
N ASP A 121 0.56 10.52 -5.80
CA ASP A 121 0.03 9.15 -5.88
C ASP A 121 0.56 8.28 -4.74
N LEU A 122 1.84 8.39 -4.38
CA LEU A 122 2.40 7.67 -3.23
C LEU A 122 1.77 8.13 -1.91
N LYS A 123 1.50 9.42 -1.73
CA LYS A 123 0.78 9.97 -0.57
C LYS A 123 -0.66 9.46 -0.52
N ALA A 124 -1.34 9.39 -1.67
CA ALA A 124 -2.68 8.82 -1.76
C ALA A 124 -2.69 7.34 -1.35
N VAL A 125 -1.72 6.53 -1.82
CA VAL A 125 -1.56 5.14 -1.37
C VAL A 125 -1.32 5.08 0.14
N TYR A 126 -0.49 5.97 0.69
CA TYR A 126 -0.27 6.07 2.13
C TYR A 126 -1.57 6.35 2.88
N ALA A 127 -2.33 7.36 2.47
CA ALA A 127 -3.60 7.74 3.08
C ALA A 127 -4.59 6.57 3.10
N TYR A 128 -4.73 5.86 1.98
CA TYR A 128 -5.59 4.69 1.88
C TYR A 128 -5.15 3.55 2.81
N VAL A 129 -3.87 3.16 2.79
CA VAL A 129 -3.40 2.06 3.64
C VAL A 129 -3.53 2.42 5.12
N ARG A 130 -3.30 3.68 5.49
CA ARG A 130 -3.51 4.21 6.84
C ARG A 130 -4.98 4.16 7.25
N SER A 131 -5.91 4.45 6.34
CA SER A 131 -7.35 4.41 6.61
C SER A 131 -7.86 3.00 6.92
N LEU A 132 -7.23 1.96 6.33
CA LEU A 132 -7.52 0.56 6.65
C LEU A 132 -7.11 0.17 8.08
N GLY A 133 -6.19 0.91 8.69
CA GLY A 133 -5.64 0.63 10.00
C GLY A 133 -4.75 -0.62 10.06
N PRO A 134 -4.03 -0.86 11.16
CA PRO A 134 -3.21 -2.05 11.33
C PRO A 134 -4.07 -3.31 11.47
N ALA A 135 -3.66 -4.41 10.80
CA ALA A 135 -4.31 -5.71 10.93
C ALA A 135 -3.37 -6.85 10.50
N GLY A 136 -3.70 -8.07 10.90
CA GLY A 136 -2.92 -9.25 10.59
C GLY A 136 -1.58 -9.33 11.35
N VAL A 137 -0.68 -10.17 10.84
CA VAL A 137 0.64 -10.44 11.44
C VAL A 137 1.75 -10.13 10.43
N ALA A 138 2.99 -10.04 10.90
CA ALA A 138 4.14 -9.92 10.01
C ALA A 138 4.27 -11.18 9.14
N THR A 139 4.60 -10.98 7.87
CA THR A 139 4.88 -12.09 6.95
C THR A 139 6.25 -12.71 7.25
N PRO A 140 6.51 -13.95 6.78
CA PRO A 140 7.79 -14.60 6.99
C PRO A 140 8.95 -13.75 6.47
N ALA A 141 10.12 -13.93 7.09
CA ALA A 141 11.33 -13.24 6.67
C ALA A 141 11.87 -13.83 5.36
N TYR A 142 12.62 -13.02 4.62
CA TYR A 142 13.38 -13.45 3.45
C TYR A 142 14.30 -14.64 3.77
N VAL A 143 14.34 -15.61 2.84
CA VAL A 143 15.24 -16.77 2.93
C VAL A 143 16.23 -16.69 1.76
N ALA A 144 17.53 -16.68 2.08
CA ALA A 144 18.59 -16.62 1.06
C ALA A 144 18.60 -17.88 0.16
N PRO A 145 19.20 -17.82 -1.05
CA PRO A 145 19.34 -18.98 -1.91
C PRO A 145 19.95 -20.19 -1.18
N GLY A 146 19.35 -21.38 -1.35
CA GLY A 146 19.75 -22.60 -0.66
C GLY A 146 19.26 -22.73 0.78
N GLY A 147 18.65 -21.71 1.35
CA GLY A 147 18.05 -21.75 2.68
C GLY A 147 16.78 -22.61 2.73
N LYS A 148 16.47 -23.18 3.91
CA LYS A 148 15.27 -23.99 4.10
C LYS A 148 14.02 -23.11 4.18
N VAL A 149 13.06 -23.35 3.31
CA VAL A 149 11.75 -22.72 3.30
C VAL A 149 10.73 -23.66 3.93
N ASN A 150 9.99 -23.19 4.94
CA ASN A 150 9.01 -24.00 5.69
C ASN A 150 7.55 -23.60 5.39
N THR A 151 7.33 -22.75 4.38
CA THR A 151 6.02 -22.26 3.94
C THR A 151 5.75 -22.70 2.51
N PRO A 152 4.50 -22.70 2.04
CA PRO A 152 4.22 -22.81 0.61
C PRO A 152 4.92 -21.69 -0.18
N TYR A 153 5.34 -21.98 -1.41
CA TYR A 153 5.96 -20.99 -2.28
C TYR A 153 5.74 -21.29 -3.78
N PHE A 154 5.69 -20.24 -4.58
CA PHE A 154 5.77 -20.33 -6.03
C PHE A 154 7.23 -20.35 -6.48
N VAL A 155 7.52 -21.11 -7.54
CA VAL A 155 8.86 -21.18 -8.14
C VAL A 155 8.89 -20.31 -9.40
N PHE A 156 9.76 -19.31 -9.39
CA PHE A 156 9.96 -18.36 -10.48
C PHE A 156 11.28 -18.66 -11.19
N VAL A 157 11.26 -19.69 -12.03
CA VAL A 157 12.38 -20.02 -12.90
C VAL A 157 11.86 -20.23 -14.33
N PRO A 158 12.58 -19.76 -15.35
CA PRO A 158 12.28 -20.15 -16.73
C PRO A 158 12.43 -21.66 -16.87
N VAL A 159 11.42 -22.32 -17.43
CA VAL A 159 11.52 -23.72 -17.82
C VAL A 159 11.70 -23.74 -19.33
N VAL A 160 12.81 -24.32 -19.80
CA VAL A 160 13.02 -24.61 -21.23
C VAL A 160 12.62 -26.05 -21.44
N ASP A 161 11.62 -26.26 -22.28
CA ASP A 161 11.24 -27.60 -22.72
C ASP A 161 12.36 -28.16 -23.61
N GLN A 162 13.10 -29.13 -23.08
CA GLN A 162 14.23 -29.74 -23.80
C GLN A 162 13.80 -30.49 -25.06
N THR A 163 12.53 -30.80 -25.26
CA THR A 163 12.02 -31.40 -26.47
C THR A 163 11.97 -30.43 -27.66
N GLN A 164 11.98 -29.12 -27.39
CA GLN A 164 12.03 -28.07 -28.41
C GLN A 164 13.46 -27.62 -28.76
N ALA A 165 14.44 -27.86 -27.92
CA ALA A 165 15.83 -27.49 -28.14
C ALA A 165 16.58 -28.46 -29.08
N ALA A 166 15.97 -29.57 -29.46
CA ALA A 166 16.52 -30.61 -30.35
C ALA A 166 15.98 -30.60 -31.79
N ARG A 167 15.33 -29.48 -32.22
CA ARG A 167 14.84 -29.32 -33.60
C ARG A 167 15.62 -28.25 -34.37
#